data_fc85aeadbbe716b24a39a93166ba1650
#
_entry.id   fc85aeadbbe716b24a39a93166ba1650
#
_cell.length_a   1.000
_cell.length_b   1.000
_cell.length_c   1.000
_cell.angle_alpha   90.00
_cell.angle_beta   90.00
_cell.angle_gamma   90.00
#
_symmetry.space_group_name_H-M   'P 1'
#
loop_
_entity.id
_entity.type
_entity.pdbx_description
1 polymer ?
#
loop_
_entity_poly.entity_id
_entity_poly.type
_entity_poly.pdbx_seq_one_letter_code
_entity_poly.pdbx_strand_id
1 'polypeptide(L)'
;MEQYNVTGMSCAACQARVEKAVSNVPGVESCSVSLLTNSMGVEGTATPDVIIKAVEAAGYGASVKGAKSSSPSMQEQEDALADKTTPVLKKRLAASVIFLVVLMYFSMGHMMWGWPLPSVLEGNHVAMGLIQMLLTIIIMVINQHFFISGFKGLLHRSPNMDTLVALGSGAAFVWSTYALFAMTDCQVRGDMAGVMHYMDEFYFESAAMILTLITVGKMLEARSKGKTTDALKSLMKLAAKTAVLYVDGQEKCVPVEQVMTGDVFVVRPGENIPVDGVVIEGNTAVNESALTGESIPVDKQEGDQVSAATLNTSGYIKCRATRVGEDTTLSKIIQMVSDAAATKAPIAKIADKVSGVFVPAVIIIAVITIVVWLLCGKDLGFALARGISVLVISCPCAVSYTHLTL
;
A
#
# COMPACT_ATOMS: atom_id res chain seq x y z
N MET A 1 -16.34 -13.93 -15.63
CA MET A 1 -15.39 -13.57 -14.55
C MET A 1 -16.18 -12.86 -13.45
N GLU A 2 -16.29 -13.44 -12.27
CA GLU A 2 -16.94 -12.80 -11.12
C GLU A 2 -15.94 -11.92 -10.38
N GLN A 3 -16.38 -10.75 -9.92
CA GLN A 3 -15.52 -9.81 -9.18
C GLN A 3 -15.91 -9.74 -7.70
N TYR A 4 -14.89 -9.64 -6.84
CA TYR A 4 -15.03 -9.54 -5.39
C TYR A 4 -14.20 -8.38 -4.86
N ASN A 5 -14.70 -7.70 -3.83
CA ASN A 5 -13.91 -6.79 -3.02
C ASN A 5 -13.19 -7.60 -1.93
N VAL A 6 -11.89 -7.38 -1.75
CA VAL A 6 -11.09 -8.07 -0.72
C VAL A 6 -10.52 -7.04 0.24
N THR A 7 -10.77 -7.21 1.53
CA THR A 7 -10.32 -6.28 2.57
C THR A 7 -9.24 -6.90 3.45
N GLY A 8 -8.37 -6.06 4.03
CA GLY A 8 -7.31 -6.50 4.94
C GLY A 8 -5.98 -6.84 4.25
N MET A 9 -5.88 -6.73 2.92
CA MET A 9 -4.61 -6.89 2.21
C MET A 9 -3.75 -5.63 2.37
N SER A 10 -2.50 -5.78 2.81
CA SER A 10 -1.55 -4.67 2.99
C SER A 10 -0.24 -4.84 2.23
N CYS A 11 0.01 -6.03 1.67
CA CYS A 11 1.25 -6.34 0.98
C CYS A 11 1.06 -7.42 -0.08
N ALA A 12 2.06 -7.56 -0.95
CA ALA A 12 2.07 -8.54 -2.02
C ALA A 12 1.97 -10.00 -1.53
N ALA A 13 2.52 -10.31 -0.35
CA ALA A 13 2.38 -11.63 0.26
C ALA A 13 0.92 -11.92 0.68
N CYS A 14 0.18 -10.89 1.12
CA CYS A 14 -1.26 -10.99 1.41
C CYS A 14 -2.05 -11.34 0.14
N GLN A 15 -1.76 -10.63 -0.96
CA GLN A 15 -2.36 -10.89 -2.27
C GLN A 15 -2.10 -12.32 -2.76
N ALA A 16 -0.83 -12.76 -2.74
CA ALA A 16 -0.46 -14.12 -3.17
C ALA A 16 -1.14 -15.20 -2.31
N ARG A 17 -1.38 -14.92 -1.04
CA ARG A 17 -2.07 -15.83 -0.13
C ARG A 17 -3.55 -15.95 -0.45
N VAL A 18 -4.23 -14.84 -0.70
CA VAL A 18 -5.64 -14.84 -1.14
C VAL A 18 -5.76 -15.58 -2.47
N GLU A 19 -4.90 -15.25 -3.44
CA GLU A 19 -4.85 -15.89 -4.75
C GLU A 19 -4.66 -17.42 -4.64
N LYS A 20 -3.72 -17.87 -3.80
CA LYS A 20 -3.48 -19.28 -3.54
C LYS A 20 -4.65 -19.97 -2.84
N ALA A 21 -5.27 -19.30 -1.86
CA ALA A 21 -6.40 -19.87 -1.13
C ALA A 21 -7.60 -20.09 -2.05
N VAL A 22 -7.90 -19.11 -2.92
CA VAL A 22 -9.02 -19.18 -3.86
C VAL A 22 -8.71 -20.13 -5.04
N SER A 23 -7.49 -20.14 -5.56
CA SER A 23 -7.10 -21.08 -6.64
C SER A 23 -7.15 -22.55 -6.20
N ASN A 24 -7.11 -22.85 -4.91
CA ASN A 24 -7.27 -24.21 -4.38
C ASN A 24 -8.73 -24.62 -4.19
N VAL A 25 -9.70 -23.73 -4.42
CA VAL A 25 -11.13 -24.04 -4.32
C VAL A 25 -11.55 -24.89 -5.53
N PRO A 26 -12.20 -26.04 -5.32
CA PRO A 26 -12.73 -26.84 -6.41
C PRO A 26 -13.70 -26.03 -7.28
N GLY A 27 -13.48 -26.04 -8.60
CA GLY A 27 -14.28 -25.29 -9.56
C GLY A 27 -13.77 -23.90 -9.90
N VAL A 28 -12.64 -23.45 -9.34
CA VAL A 28 -11.94 -22.23 -9.76
C VAL A 28 -10.91 -22.59 -10.84
N GLU A 29 -11.04 -21.96 -12.01
CA GLU A 29 -10.13 -22.14 -13.15
C GLU A 29 -9.02 -21.08 -13.11
N SER A 30 -9.36 -19.83 -12.83
CA SER A 30 -8.40 -18.75 -12.68
C SER A 30 -8.81 -17.79 -11.54
N CYS A 31 -7.81 -17.25 -10.86
CA CYS A 31 -7.98 -16.23 -9.83
C CYS A 31 -6.90 -15.15 -10.00
N SER A 32 -7.33 -13.90 -10.09
CA SER A 32 -6.45 -12.74 -10.14
C SER A 32 -6.84 -11.76 -9.04
N VAL A 33 -5.90 -11.44 -8.16
CA VAL A 33 -6.12 -10.54 -7.02
C VAL A 33 -5.34 -9.24 -7.25
N SER A 34 -5.99 -8.11 -7.06
CA SER A 34 -5.39 -6.78 -7.17
C SER A 34 -5.26 -6.12 -5.81
N LEU A 35 -4.03 -5.86 -5.40
CA LEU A 35 -3.74 -5.09 -4.18
C LEU A 35 -4.02 -3.59 -4.38
N LEU A 36 -3.95 -3.10 -5.62
CA LEU A 36 -4.16 -1.69 -5.94
C LEU A 36 -5.63 -1.29 -5.77
N THR A 37 -6.53 -2.14 -6.29
CA THR A 37 -7.97 -1.93 -6.26
C THR A 37 -8.68 -2.66 -5.13
N ASN A 38 -7.93 -3.43 -4.30
CA ASN A 38 -8.46 -4.31 -3.27
C ASN A 38 -9.58 -5.22 -3.80
N SER A 39 -9.41 -5.71 -5.02
CA SER A 39 -10.38 -6.54 -5.73
C SER A 39 -9.79 -7.88 -6.17
N MET A 40 -10.65 -8.82 -6.45
CA MET A 40 -10.30 -10.15 -6.95
C MET A 40 -11.27 -10.54 -8.05
N GLY A 41 -10.74 -11.00 -9.17
CA GLY A 41 -11.49 -11.62 -10.25
C GLY A 41 -11.33 -13.13 -10.21
N VAL A 42 -12.42 -13.87 -10.29
CA VAL A 42 -12.42 -15.33 -10.28
C VAL A 42 -13.17 -15.86 -11.50
N GLU A 43 -12.59 -16.82 -12.19
CA GLU A 43 -13.23 -17.58 -13.26
C GLU A 43 -13.38 -19.02 -12.82
N GLY A 44 -14.54 -19.60 -13.12
CA GLY A 44 -14.86 -20.99 -12.79
C GLY A 44 -16.34 -21.18 -12.45
N THR A 45 -16.66 -22.35 -11.91
CA THR A 45 -18.02 -22.76 -11.52
C THR A 45 -18.26 -22.75 -10.01
N ALA A 46 -17.28 -22.30 -9.23
CA ALA A 46 -17.38 -22.24 -7.78
C ALA A 46 -18.39 -21.17 -7.33
N THR A 47 -19.20 -21.47 -6.32
CA THR A 47 -20.20 -20.53 -5.81
C THR A 47 -19.55 -19.40 -4.99
N PRO A 48 -20.13 -18.17 -5.00
CA PRO A 48 -19.59 -17.03 -4.27
C PRO A 48 -19.33 -17.28 -2.78
N ASP A 49 -20.23 -18.02 -2.11
CA ASP A 49 -20.10 -18.33 -0.68
C ASP A 49 -18.84 -19.17 -0.36
N VAL A 50 -18.48 -20.09 -1.26
CA VAL A 50 -17.28 -20.93 -1.08
C VAL A 50 -16.02 -20.10 -1.27
N ILE A 51 -16.03 -19.20 -2.26
CA ILE A 51 -14.92 -18.28 -2.53
C ILE A 51 -14.71 -17.34 -1.35
N ILE A 52 -15.79 -16.71 -0.83
CA ILE A 52 -15.73 -15.83 0.35
C ILE A 52 -15.16 -16.56 1.55
N LYS A 53 -15.67 -17.77 1.87
CA LYS A 53 -15.15 -18.59 2.97
C LYS A 53 -13.67 -18.94 2.82
N ALA A 54 -13.20 -19.19 1.60
CA ALA A 54 -11.78 -19.46 1.36
C ALA A 54 -10.90 -18.23 1.64
N VAL A 55 -11.37 -17.03 1.29
CA VAL A 55 -10.69 -15.77 1.61
C VAL A 55 -10.69 -15.49 3.11
N GLU A 56 -11.82 -15.72 3.79
CA GLU A 56 -11.95 -15.57 5.25
C GLU A 56 -11.06 -16.57 5.99
N ALA A 57 -11.00 -17.81 5.56
CA ALA A 57 -10.09 -18.82 6.10
C ALA A 57 -8.61 -18.44 5.93
N ALA A 58 -8.29 -17.68 4.88
CA ALA A 58 -6.97 -17.09 4.69
C ALA A 58 -6.69 -15.86 5.58
N GLY A 59 -7.69 -15.38 6.34
CA GLY A 59 -7.58 -14.26 7.28
C GLY A 59 -7.87 -12.90 6.69
N TYR A 60 -8.61 -12.83 5.58
CA TYR A 60 -9.00 -11.60 4.87
C TYR A 60 -10.53 -11.53 4.72
N GLY A 61 -11.07 -10.32 4.53
CA GLY A 61 -12.49 -10.18 4.23
C GLY A 61 -12.75 -10.22 2.72
N ALA A 62 -13.86 -10.81 2.29
CA ALA A 62 -14.32 -10.77 0.90
C ALA A 62 -15.83 -10.50 0.81
N SER A 63 -16.23 -9.82 -0.26
CA SER A 63 -17.65 -9.60 -0.62
C SER A 63 -17.79 -9.57 -2.14
N VAL A 64 -18.91 -10.07 -2.65
CA VAL A 64 -19.20 -10.04 -4.10
C VAL A 64 -19.36 -8.59 -4.55
N LYS A 65 -18.67 -8.20 -5.59
CA LYS A 65 -18.81 -6.90 -6.22
C LYS A 65 -20.03 -6.95 -7.11
N GLY A 66 -21.14 -6.33 -6.68
CA GLY A 66 -22.38 -6.29 -7.48
C GLY A 66 -23.62 -6.96 -6.87
N ALA A 67 -23.55 -7.55 -5.66
CA ALA A 67 -24.74 -8.03 -4.96
C ALA A 67 -25.42 -6.89 -4.21
N LYS A 68 -26.35 -6.22 -4.90
CA LYS A 68 -27.27 -5.14 -4.49
C LYS A 68 -26.79 -3.71 -4.70
N SER A 69 -27.55 -3.07 -5.59
CA SER A 69 -27.64 -1.66 -5.96
C SER A 69 -26.58 -1.14 -6.95
N SER A 70 -27.09 -0.63 -8.10
CA SER A 70 -26.47 0.36 -9.00
C SER A 70 -24.94 0.29 -9.10
N SER A 71 -24.42 0.18 -10.28
CA SER A 71 -22.98 0.36 -10.60
C SER A 71 -22.41 1.45 -9.70
N PRO A 72 -21.28 1.20 -9.00
CA PRO A 72 -20.73 2.20 -8.09
C PRO A 72 -20.57 3.51 -8.87
N SER A 73 -21.13 4.59 -8.36
CA SER A 73 -21.04 5.88 -9.01
C SER A 73 -19.57 6.22 -9.24
N MET A 74 -19.28 6.98 -10.31
CA MET A 74 -17.91 7.44 -10.58
C MET A 74 -17.27 8.08 -9.34
N GLN A 75 -18.07 8.71 -8.48
CA GLN A 75 -17.61 9.27 -7.19
C GLN A 75 -17.16 8.20 -6.21
N GLU A 76 -17.85 7.07 -6.11
CA GLU A 76 -17.44 5.96 -5.22
C GLU A 76 -16.15 5.28 -5.72
N GLN A 77 -15.96 5.21 -7.04
CA GLN A 77 -14.72 4.73 -7.64
C GLN A 77 -13.57 5.71 -7.41
N GLU A 78 -13.81 7.02 -7.53
CA GLU A 78 -12.83 8.06 -7.23
C GLU A 78 -12.42 8.04 -5.75
N ASP A 79 -13.37 7.86 -4.83
CA ASP A 79 -13.12 7.75 -3.38
C ASP A 79 -12.39 6.45 -3.01
N ALA A 80 -12.65 5.36 -3.72
CA ALA A 80 -11.93 4.09 -3.55
C ALA A 80 -10.46 4.19 -3.98
N LEU A 81 -10.16 5.02 -4.98
CA LEU A 81 -8.81 5.32 -5.45
C LEU A 81 -8.12 6.43 -4.65
N ALA A 82 -8.80 7.04 -3.65
CA ALA A 82 -8.20 8.08 -2.83
C ALA A 82 -7.03 7.52 -1.99
N ASP A 83 -5.86 8.15 -2.10
CA ASP A 83 -4.69 7.79 -1.29
C ASP A 83 -4.90 8.21 0.17
N LYS A 84 -5.50 7.29 0.95
CA LYS A 84 -5.70 7.44 2.40
C LYS A 84 -4.48 7.00 3.22
N THR A 85 -3.51 6.31 2.59
CA THR A 85 -2.38 5.69 3.28
C THR A 85 -1.18 6.61 3.42
N THR A 86 -0.82 7.33 2.37
CA THR A 86 0.35 8.24 2.37
C THR A 86 0.28 9.32 3.46
N PRO A 87 -0.84 10.04 3.69
CA PRO A 87 -0.90 11.06 4.74
C PRO A 87 -0.75 10.48 6.14
N VAL A 88 -1.25 9.27 6.39
CA VAL A 88 -1.09 8.57 7.68
C VAL A 88 0.36 8.17 7.89
N LEU A 89 1.00 7.57 6.87
CA LEU A 89 2.42 7.17 6.92
C LEU A 89 3.33 8.39 7.10
N LYS A 90 3.03 9.51 6.43
CA LYS A 90 3.79 10.77 6.59
C LYS A 90 3.75 11.29 8.03
N LYS A 91 2.58 11.29 8.67
CA LYS A 91 2.44 11.70 10.08
C LYS A 91 3.20 10.76 11.02
N ARG A 92 3.07 9.43 10.82
CA ARG A 92 3.80 8.42 11.60
C ARG A 92 5.30 8.57 11.45
N LEU A 93 5.78 8.76 10.22
CA LEU A 93 7.21 8.97 9.95
C LEU A 93 7.73 10.23 10.63
N ALA A 94 7.04 11.37 10.49
CA ALA A 94 7.47 12.62 11.13
C ALA A 94 7.57 12.47 12.64
N ALA A 95 6.58 11.85 13.28
CA ALA A 95 6.61 11.57 14.71
C ALA A 95 7.77 10.62 15.07
N SER A 96 7.96 9.51 14.32
CA SER A 96 9.06 8.57 14.59
C SER A 96 10.43 9.23 14.45
N VAL A 97 10.64 10.08 13.43
CA VAL A 97 11.91 10.80 13.22
C VAL A 97 12.19 11.77 14.36
N ILE A 98 11.19 12.52 14.85
CA ILE A 98 11.36 13.45 15.97
C ILE A 98 11.85 12.69 17.21
N PHE A 99 11.16 11.60 17.60
CA PHE A 99 11.56 10.80 18.76
C PHE A 99 12.89 10.08 18.55
N LEU A 100 13.18 9.63 17.32
CA LEU A 100 14.46 9.00 17.00
C LEU A 100 15.64 9.99 17.14
N VAL A 101 15.49 11.24 16.67
CA VAL A 101 16.52 12.27 16.81
C VAL A 101 16.82 12.56 18.29
N VAL A 102 15.75 12.65 19.11
CA VAL A 102 15.90 12.81 20.56
C VAL A 102 16.60 11.59 21.17
N LEU A 103 16.22 10.38 20.77
CA LEU A 103 16.85 9.14 21.24
C LEU A 103 18.33 9.10 20.87
N MET A 104 18.69 9.44 19.63
CA MET A 104 20.08 9.48 19.16
C MET A 104 20.91 10.56 19.89
N TYR A 105 20.29 11.65 20.32
CA TYR A 105 20.96 12.65 21.14
C TYR A 105 21.46 12.04 22.45
N PHE A 106 20.64 11.24 23.13
CA PHE A 106 20.98 10.59 24.39
C PHE A 106 21.90 9.38 24.21
N SER A 107 21.72 8.57 23.15
CA SER A 107 22.54 7.37 22.94
C SER A 107 23.90 7.71 22.35
N MET A 108 23.96 8.22 21.13
CA MET A 108 25.22 8.49 20.42
C MET A 108 25.79 9.88 20.73
N GLY A 109 24.92 10.91 20.83
CA GLY A 109 25.36 12.29 20.98
C GLY A 109 26.19 12.50 22.23
N HIS A 110 25.75 11.98 23.35
CA HIS A 110 26.48 12.08 24.61
C HIS A 110 27.66 11.10 24.67
N MET A 111 27.44 9.82 24.34
CA MET A 111 28.47 8.79 24.49
C MET A 111 29.67 8.94 23.53
N MET A 112 29.38 9.29 22.24
CA MET A 112 30.43 9.40 21.21
C MET A 112 31.03 10.81 21.07
N TRP A 113 30.15 11.85 21.23
CA TRP A 113 30.54 13.23 20.94
C TRP A 113 30.55 14.13 22.16
N GLY A 114 30.21 13.60 23.36
CA GLY A 114 30.26 14.36 24.62
C GLY A 114 29.26 15.53 24.64
N TRP A 115 28.12 15.43 23.98
CA TRP A 115 27.11 16.49 23.99
C TRP A 115 26.62 16.76 25.43
N PRO A 116 26.32 18.03 25.77
CA PRO A 116 25.94 18.39 27.13
C PRO A 116 24.62 17.70 27.53
N LEU A 117 24.60 17.15 28.73
CA LEU A 117 23.39 16.60 29.36
C LEU A 117 22.86 17.55 30.43
N PRO A 118 21.55 17.50 30.70
CA PRO A 118 21.03 18.11 31.93
C PRO A 118 21.73 17.54 33.16
N SER A 119 22.03 18.39 34.14
CA SER A 119 22.78 18.01 35.34
C SER A 119 22.17 16.84 36.13
N VAL A 120 20.86 16.60 36.00
CA VAL A 120 20.15 15.47 36.62
C VAL A 120 20.53 14.13 36.01
N LEU A 121 21.03 14.11 34.78
CA LEU A 121 21.39 12.90 34.01
C LEU A 121 22.90 12.65 34.01
N GLU A 122 23.72 13.64 34.40
CA GLU A 122 25.16 13.45 34.50
C GLU A 122 25.52 12.37 35.52
N GLY A 123 26.22 11.32 35.06
CA GLY A 123 26.57 10.17 35.89
C GLY A 123 25.42 9.22 36.27
N ASN A 124 24.18 9.52 35.85
CA ASN A 124 23.01 8.65 36.11
C ASN A 124 22.72 7.74 34.91
N HIS A 125 23.50 6.65 34.76
CA HIS A 125 23.41 5.72 33.66
C HIS A 125 22.03 5.00 33.59
N VAL A 126 21.42 4.74 34.76
CA VAL A 126 20.08 4.12 34.85
C VAL A 126 19.02 5.05 34.27
N ALA A 127 19.02 6.34 34.61
CA ALA A 127 18.08 7.31 34.06
C ALA A 127 18.24 7.44 32.54
N MET A 128 19.47 7.41 32.03
CA MET A 128 19.78 7.40 30.60
C MET A 128 19.16 6.20 29.89
N GLY A 129 19.33 5.00 30.43
CA GLY A 129 18.73 3.78 29.88
C GLY A 129 17.18 3.81 29.91
N LEU A 130 16.59 4.33 30.99
CA LEU A 130 15.14 4.49 31.12
C LEU A 130 14.57 5.48 30.07
N ILE A 131 15.25 6.60 29.81
CA ILE A 131 14.84 7.56 28.78
C ILE A 131 14.89 6.90 27.40
N GLN A 132 15.96 6.17 27.08
CA GLN A 132 16.11 5.45 25.82
C GLN A 132 15.00 4.40 25.66
N MET A 133 14.69 3.63 26.70
CA MET A 133 13.62 2.65 26.71
C MET A 133 12.26 3.30 26.45
N LEU A 134 11.90 4.41 27.16
CA LEU A 134 10.65 5.10 26.98
C LEU A 134 10.47 5.69 25.58
N LEU A 135 11.52 6.32 25.04
CA LEU A 135 11.50 6.85 23.68
C LEU A 135 11.32 5.74 22.64
N THR A 136 11.97 4.60 22.84
CA THR A 136 11.81 3.43 21.97
C THR A 136 10.40 2.85 22.03
N ILE A 137 9.80 2.75 23.23
CA ILE A 137 8.40 2.33 23.40
C ILE A 137 7.46 3.25 22.60
N ILE A 138 7.64 4.56 22.68
CA ILE A 138 6.82 5.50 21.92
C ILE A 138 6.92 5.22 20.41
N ILE A 139 8.13 5.01 19.89
CA ILE A 139 8.35 4.69 18.47
C ILE A 139 7.71 3.33 18.10
N MET A 140 7.82 2.33 18.98
CA MET A 140 7.17 1.02 18.80
C MET A 140 5.64 1.13 18.76
N VAL A 141 5.05 1.94 19.63
CA VAL A 141 3.59 2.18 19.65
C VAL A 141 3.12 2.92 18.40
N ILE A 142 3.85 3.94 17.94
CA ILE A 142 3.55 4.64 16.67
C ILE A 142 3.56 3.65 15.50
N ASN A 143 4.47 2.68 15.53
CA ASN A 143 4.70 1.69 14.48
C ASN A 143 4.16 0.29 14.82
N GLN A 144 3.19 0.17 15.76
CA GLN A 144 2.63 -1.11 16.23
C GLN A 144 2.11 -2.01 15.10
N HIS A 145 1.73 -1.43 13.96
CA HIS A 145 1.23 -2.18 12.80
C HIS A 145 2.21 -3.27 12.34
N PHE A 146 3.53 -2.99 12.36
CA PHE A 146 4.55 -3.98 11.98
C PHE A 146 4.54 -5.19 12.91
N PHE A 147 4.34 -4.98 14.20
CA PHE A 147 4.26 -6.07 15.18
C PHE A 147 2.98 -6.89 14.98
N ILE A 148 1.83 -6.22 14.81
CA ILE A 148 0.54 -6.91 14.60
C ILE A 148 0.57 -7.74 13.31
N SER A 149 1.03 -7.16 12.20
CA SER A 149 1.15 -7.84 10.90
C SER A 149 2.19 -8.95 10.95
N GLY A 150 3.36 -8.69 11.55
CA GLY A 150 4.46 -9.63 11.66
C GLY A 150 4.11 -10.86 12.50
N PHE A 151 3.51 -10.69 13.68
CA PHE A 151 3.07 -11.80 14.52
C PHE A 151 1.91 -12.59 13.92
N LYS A 152 0.93 -11.91 13.28
CA LYS A 152 -0.11 -12.60 12.51
C LYS A 152 0.50 -13.47 11.41
N GLY A 153 1.47 -12.95 10.65
CA GLY A 153 2.18 -13.71 9.63
C GLY A 153 2.87 -14.96 10.21
N LEU A 154 3.51 -14.84 11.36
CA LEU A 154 4.20 -15.93 12.03
C LEU A 154 3.22 -17.01 12.51
N LEU A 155 2.14 -16.61 13.20
CA LEU A 155 1.10 -17.53 13.69
C LEU A 155 0.44 -18.34 12.57
N HIS A 156 0.24 -17.71 11.41
CA HIS A 156 -0.36 -18.38 10.25
C HIS A 156 0.68 -19.09 9.36
N ARG A 157 1.90 -19.31 9.83
CA ARG A 157 3.00 -19.97 9.10
C ARG A 157 3.29 -19.34 7.72
N SER A 158 3.06 -18.04 7.61
CA SER A 158 3.29 -17.23 6.42
C SER A 158 4.09 -15.99 6.80
N PRO A 159 5.36 -16.15 7.25
CA PRO A 159 6.18 -15.03 7.65
C PRO A 159 6.37 -14.07 6.47
N ASN A 160 6.23 -12.79 6.75
CA ASN A 160 6.36 -11.69 5.81
C ASN A 160 7.50 -10.74 6.23
N MET A 161 7.72 -9.69 5.42
CA MET A 161 8.73 -8.69 5.73
C MET A 161 8.50 -8.02 7.10
N ASP A 162 7.25 -7.79 7.48
CA ASP A 162 6.90 -7.21 8.79
C ASP A 162 7.30 -8.16 9.94
N THR A 163 7.35 -9.49 9.68
CA THR A 163 7.83 -10.50 10.66
C THR A 163 9.31 -10.31 10.98
N LEU A 164 10.17 -10.06 9.98
CA LEU A 164 11.60 -9.79 10.21
C LEU A 164 11.81 -8.52 11.03
N VAL A 165 11.05 -7.48 10.71
CA VAL A 165 11.08 -6.20 11.43
C VAL A 165 10.63 -6.38 12.88
N ALA A 166 9.51 -7.07 13.10
CA ALA A 166 8.97 -7.32 14.44
C ALA A 166 9.93 -8.16 15.30
N LEU A 167 10.56 -9.20 14.71
CA LEU A 167 11.51 -10.04 15.41
C LEU A 167 12.81 -9.28 15.71
N GLY A 168 13.37 -8.55 14.73
CA GLY A 168 14.61 -7.80 14.90
C GLY A 168 14.49 -6.68 15.93
N SER A 169 13.48 -5.80 15.78
CA SER A 169 13.25 -4.69 16.70
C SER A 169 12.78 -5.19 18.08
N GLY A 170 11.95 -6.24 18.12
CA GLY A 170 11.50 -6.86 19.36
C GLY A 170 12.64 -7.50 20.15
N ALA A 171 13.50 -8.26 19.49
CA ALA A 171 14.68 -8.88 20.12
C ALA A 171 15.65 -7.83 20.66
N ALA A 172 15.92 -6.77 19.88
CA ALA A 172 16.76 -5.66 20.32
C ALA A 172 16.18 -4.96 21.56
N PHE A 173 14.87 -4.71 21.58
CA PHE A 173 14.19 -4.09 22.71
C PHE A 173 14.22 -4.99 23.97
N VAL A 174 13.89 -6.29 23.82
CA VAL A 174 13.86 -7.24 24.96
C VAL A 174 15.28 -7.41 25.55
N TRP A 175 16.29 -7.55 24.71
CA TRP A 175 17.67 -7.64 25.18
C TRP A 175 18.12 -6.37 25.92
N SER A 176 17.87 -5.19 25.34
CA SER A 176 18.23 -3.92 25.98
C SER A 176 17.49 -3.72 27.32
N THR A 177 16.25 -4.20 27.41
CA THR A 177 15.49 -4.18 28.66
C THR A 177 16.16 -5.09 29.70
N TYR A 178 16.57 -6.30 29.31
CA TYR A 178 17.34 -7.20 30.19
C TYR A 178 18.66 -6.54 30.64
N ALA A 179 19.43 -5.97 29.70
CA ALA A 179 20.69 -5.29 30.01
C ALA A 179 20.48 -4.11 30.98
N LEU A 180 19.37 -3.35 30.82
CA LEU A 180 19.01 -2.27 31.75
C LEU A 180 18.74 -2.81 33.16
N PHE A 181 18.01 -3.91 33.32
CA PHE A 181 17.78 -4.54 34.63
C PHE A 181 19.09 -5.07 35.23
N ALA A 182 19.93 -5.74 34.45
CA ALA A 182 21.24 -6.22 34.92
C ALA A 182 22.14 -5.05 35.30
N MET A 183 22.13 -3.95 34.57
CA MET A 183 22.87 -2.73 34.90
C MET A 183 22.40 -2.15 36.25
N THR A 184 21.09 -2.17 36.59
CA THR A 184 20.63 -1.70 37.92
C THR A 184 21.21 -2.52 39.06
N ASP A 185 21.32 -3.85 38.90
CA ASP A 185 21.91 -4.72 39.90
C ASP A 185 23.45 -4.39 40.10
N CYS A 186 24.19 -4.18 39.01
CA CYS A 186 25.58 -3.73 39.08
C CYS A 186 25.70 -2.36 39.77
N GLN A 187 24.80 -1.42 39.48
CA GLN A 187 24.78 -0.10 40.11
C GLN A 187 24.60 -0.20 41.63
N VAL A 188 23.65 -1.05 42.08
CA VAL A 188 23.38 -1.26 43.50
C VAL A 188 24.59 -1.89 44.22
N ARG A 189 25.32 -2.79 43.55
CA ARG A 189 26.55 -3.43 44.08
C ARG A 189 27.79 -2.54 44.02
N GLY A 190 27.71 -1.37 43.36
CA GLY A 190 28.84 -0.48 43.17
C GLY A 190 29.84 -0.94 42.10
N ASP A 191 29.46 -1.91 41.27
CA ASP A 191 30.27 -2.42 40.16
C ASP A 191 30.13 -1.53 38.91
N MET A 192 30.97 -0.49 38.86
CA MET A 192 30.96 0.46 37.73
C MET A 192 31.43 -0.18 36.40
N ALA A 193 32.27 -1.21 36.46
CA ALA A 193 32.72 -1.92 35.26
C ALA A 193 31.56 -2.69 34.65
N GLY A 194 30.73 -3.38 35.47
CA GLY A 194 29.50 -4.03 35.03
C GLY A 194 28.47 -3.04 34.51
N VAL A 195 28.31 -1.86 35.11
CA VAL A 195 27.44 -0.80 34.63
C VAL A 195 27.81 -0.38 33.21
N MET A 196 29.09 -0.09 32.96
CA MET A 196 29.55 0.31 31.63
C MET A 196 29.40 -0.81 30.60
N HIS A 197 29.68 -2.05 30.98
CA HIS A 197 29.49 -3.21 30.09
C HIS A 197 28.04 -3.35 29.61
N TYR A 198 27.06 -3.31 30.51
CA TYR A 198 25.65 -3.41 30.13
C TYR A 198 25.12 -2.18 29.39
N MET A 199 25.72 -0.99 29.63
CA MET A 199 25.39 0.22 28.92
C MET A 199 25.78 0.14 27.43
N ASP A 200 26.92 -0.48 27.12
CA ASP A 200 27.39 -0.73 25.76
C ASP A 200 26.54 -1.78 25.03
N GLU A 201 25.78 -2.57 25.77
CA GLU A 201 24.86 -3.57 25.20
C GLU A 201 23.43 -3.06 24.95
N PHE A 202 23.19 -1.75 25.03
CA PHE A 202 21.89 -1.18 24.68
C PHE A 202 21.70 -1.10 23.16
N TYR A 203 20.64 -1.71 22.67
CA TYR A 203 20.18 -1.68 21.27
C TYR A 203 18.82 -0.98 21.11
N PHE A 204 18.43 -0.11 22.08
CA PHE A 204 17.18 0.66 22.02
C PHE A 204 17.13 1.53 20.77
N GLU A 205 18.23 2.19 20.42
CA GLU A 205 18.32 3.00 19.19
C GLU A 205 18.20 2.15 17.93
N SER A 206 18.81 0.97 17.92
CA SER A 206 18.72 0.04 16.79
C SER A 206 17.29 -0.40 16.55
N ALA A 207 16.54 -0.76 17.60
CA ALA A 207 15.13 -1.10 17.53
C ALA A 207 14.30 0.05 16.94
N ALA A 208 14.53 1.27 17.41
CA ALA A 208 13.83 2.47 16.94
C ALA A 208 14.21 2.84 15.50
N MET A 209 15.48 2.72 15.13
CA MET A 209 16.01 3.02 13.80
C MET A 209 15.43 2.06 12.75
N ILE A 210 15.38 0.74 13.04
CA ILE A 210 14.78 -0.26 12.17
C ILE A 210 13.34 0.14 11.81
N LEU A 211 12.51 0.45 12.81
CA LEU A 211 11.11 0.82 12.62
C LEU A 211 10.96 2.11 11.81
N THR A 212 11.81 3.09 12.06
CA THR A 212 11.77 4.37 11.36
C THR A 212 12.21 4.24 9.91
N LEU A 213 13.31 3.54 9.62
CA LEU A 213 13.81 3.31 8.25
C LEU A 213 12.81 2.52 7.40
N ILE A 214 12.17 1.50 7.98
CA ILE A 214 11.12 0.75 7.31
C ILE A 214 9.91 1.64 7.00
N THR A 215 9.54 2.52 7.92
CA THR A 215 8.44 3.48 7.69
C THR A 215 8.79 4.45 6.55
N VAL A 216 10.07 4.87 6.39
CA VAL A 216 10.54 5.63 5.21
C VAL A 216 10.31 4.81 3.93
N GLY A 217 10.74 3.55 3.90
CA GLY A 217 10.54 2.66 2.74
C GLY A 217 9.07 2.51 2.37
N LYS A 218 8.20 2.28 3.36
CA LYS A 218 6.74 2.17 3.14
C LYS A 218 6.11 3.48 2.67
N MET A 219 6.58 4.62 3.15
CA MET A 219 6.11 5.93 2.68
C MET A 219 6.49 6.17 1.21
N LEU A 220 7.72 5.83 0.82
CA LEU A 220 8.18 5.96 -0.57
C LEU A 220 7.40 5.02 -1.50
N GLU A 221 7.14 3.79 -1.07
CA GLU A 221 6.28 2.83 -1.78
C GLU A 221 4.86 3.38 -1.97
N ALA A 222 4.23 3.88 -0.90
CA ALA A 222 2.89 4.45 -0.97
C ALA A 222 2.84 5.66 -1.90
N ARG A 223 3.84 6.55 -1.85
CA ARG A 223 3.92 7.72 -2.72
C ARG A 223 4.07 7.34 -4.20
N SER A 224 4.83 6.31 -4.51
CA SER A 224 4.98 5.80 -5.88
C SER A 224 3.66 5.25 -6.41
N LYS A 225 2.96 4.45 -5.61
CA LYS A 225 1.62 3.92 -5.93
C LYS A 225 0.60 5.04 -6.10
N GLY A 226 0.64 6.07 -5.23
CA GLY A 226 -0.26 7.22 -5.30
C GLY A 226 -0.16 7.98 -6.63
N LYS A 227 1.03 8.14 -7.20
CA LYS A 227 1.20 8.81 -8.52
C LYS A 227 0.48 8.08 -9.65
N THR A 228 0.51 6.75 -9.66
CA THR A 228 -0.21 5.94 -10.67
C THR A 228 -1.72 6.09 -10.51
N THR A 229 -2.20 6.12 -9.27
CA THR A 229 -3.62 6.32 -8.96
C THR A 229 -4.10 7.73 -9.31
N ASP A 230 -3.26 8.76 -9.16
CA ASP A 230 -3.58 10.14 -9.52
C ASP A 230 -3.74 10.31 -11.04
N ALA A 231 -2.96 9.58 -11.85
CA ALA A 231 -3.13 9.56 -13.31
C ALA A 231 -4.50 8.98 -13.71
N LEU A 232 -4.93 7.87 -13.08
CA LEU A 232 -6.26 7.29 -13.29
C LEU A 232 -7.38 8.25 -12.89
N LYS A 233 -7.25 8.94 -11.74
CA LYS A 233 -8.21 9.97 -11.32
C LYS A 233 -8.31 11.13 -12.30
N SER A 234 -7.19 11.52 -12.90
CA SER A 234 -7.18 12.59 -13.89
C SER A 234 -7.99 12.20 -15.13
N LEU A 235 -7.93 10.94 -15.56
CA LEU A 235 -8.78 10.42 -16.64
C LEU A 235 -10.26 10.39 -16.24
N MET A 236 -10.57 9.94 -15.02
CA MET A 236 -11.96 9.90 -14.53
C MET A 236 -12.60 11.30 -14.43
N LYS A 237 -11.81 12.34 -14.10
CA LYS A 237 -12.28 13.74 -14.05
C LYS A 237 -12.70 14.32 -15.42
N LEU A 238 -12.28 13.69 -16.52
CA LEU A 238 -12.70 14.10 -17.87
C LEU A 238 -14.14 13.68 -18.19
N ALA A 239 -14.69 12.69 -17.47
CA ALA A 239 -16.07 12.25 -17.66
C ALA A 239 -17.05 13.34 -17.25
N ALA A 240 -18.05 13.57 -18.09
CA ALA A 240 -19.16 14.45 -17.76
C ALA A 240 -20.00 13.83 -16.63
N LYS A 241 -20.45 14.64 -15.68
CA LYS A 241 -21.32 14.20 -14.59
C LYS A 241 -22.81 14.23 -14.96
N THR A 242 -23.16 15.03 -15.94
CA THR A 242 -24.56 15.21 -16.42
C THR A 242 -24.59 15.14 -17.92
N ALA A 243 -25.75 14.77 -18.45
CA ALA A 243 -26.08 14.79 -19.88
C ALA A 243 -27.37 15.57 -20.11
N VAL A 244 -27.47 16.25 -21.23
CA VAL A 244 -28.71 16.91 -21.66
C VAL A 244 -29.41 16.00 -22.67
N LEU A 245 -30.47 15.33 -22.24
CA LEU A 245 -31.30 14.50 -23.10
C LEU A 245 -32.32 15.36 -23.87
N TYR A 246 -32.60 14.96 -25.10
CA TYR A 246 -33.65 15.56 -25.94
C TYR A 246 -34.82 14.60 -26.03
N VAL A 247 -35.89 14.87 -25.26
CA VAL A 247 -37.08 14.01 -25.17
C VAL A 247 -38.32 14.86 -25.49
N ASP A 248 -39.14 14.39 -26.40
CA ASP A 248 -40.42 15.04 -26.80
C ASP A 248 -40.28 16.55 -27.15
N GLY A 249 -39.20 16.92 -27.82
CA GLY A 249 -38.94 18.30 -28.21
C GLY A 249 -38.40 19.20 -27.11
N GLN A 250 -38.09 18.67 -25.92
CA GLN A 250 -37.58 19.42 -24.79
C GLN A 250 -36.21 18.86 -24.33
N GLU A 251 -35.34 19.77 -23.88
CA GLU A 251 -34.06 19.42 -23.29
C GLU A 251 -34.24 19.19 -21.79
N LYS A 252 -33.72 18.05 -21.30
CA LYS A 252 -33.76 17.67 -19.89
C LYS A 252 -32.35 17.30 -19.41
N CYS A 253 -31.83 18.02 -18.44
CA CYS A 253 -30.56 17.69 -17.80
C CYS A 253 -30.75 16.52 -16.80
N VAL A 254 -29.98 15.45 -16.98
CA VAL A 254 -30.02 14.25 -16.14
C VAL A 254 -28.61 13.85 -15.74
N PRO A 255 -28.40 13.13 -14.61
CA PRO A 255 -27.14 12.46 -14.32
C PRO A 255 -26.75 11.49 -15.44
N VAL A 256 -25.46 11.41 -15.79
CA VAL A 256 -24.97 10.57 -16.90
C VAL A 256 -25.32 9.08 -16.72
N GLU A 257 -25.45 8.64 -15.47
CA GLU A 257 -25.80 7.26 -15.11
C GLU A 257 -27.24 6.88 -15.50
N GLN A 258 -28.11 7.88 -15.79
CA GLN A 258 -29.49 7.65 -16.22
C GLN A 258 -29.66 7.60 -17.74
N VAL A 259 -28.58 7.87 -18.49
CA VAL A 259 -28.59 7.79 -19.96
C VAL A 259 -28.62 6.34 -20.39
N MET A 260 -29.55 6.00 -21.28
CA MET A 260 -29.69 4.66 -21.85
C MET A 260 -29.21 4.62 -23.30
N THR A 261 -28.84 3.43 -23.76
CA THR A 261 -28.52 3.21 -25.18
C THR A 261 -29.75 3.50 -26.04
N GLY A 262 -29.56 4.35 -27.06
CA GLY A 262 -30.62 4.81 -27.95
C GLY A 262 -31.17 6.19 -27.60
N ASP A 263 -30.90 6.72 -26.40
CA ASP A 263 -31.32 8.07 -26.03
C ASP A 263 -30.65 9.11 -26.93
N VAL A 264 -31.37 10.19 -27.20
CA VAL A 264 -30.81 11.35 -27.91
C VAL A 264 -30.33 12.37 -26.91
N PHE A 265 -29.05 12.76 -26.99
CA PHE A 265 -28.47 13.79 -26.16
C PHE A 265 -27.90 14.93 -27.01
N VAL A 266 -27.77 16.07 -26.37
CA VAL A 266 -27.33 17.32 -26.96
C VAL A 266 -25.98 17.72 -26.37
N VAL A 267 -25.09 18.24 -27.22
CA VAL A 267 -23.82 18.78 -26.78
C VAL A 267 -23.56 20.14 -27.41
N ARG A 268 -23.33 21.16 -26.58
CA ARG A 268 -23.06 22.53 -27.00
C ARG A 268 -21.54 22.77 -27.10
N PRO A 269 -21.15 23.82 -27.81
CA PRO A 269 -19.73 24.25 -27.80
C PRO A 269 -19.22 24.45 -26.38
N GLY A 270 -18.04 23.90 -26.10
CA GLY A 270 -17.39 23.96 -24.80
C GLY A 270 -17.84 22.88 -23.80
N GLU A 271 -18.80 22.00 -24.16
CA GLU A 271 -19.23 20.90 -23.31
C GLU A 271 -18.50 19.60 -23.64
N ASN A 272 -18.27 18.78 -22.63
CA ASN A 272 -17.77 17.43 -22.82
C ASN A 272 -18.88 16.49 -23.27
N ILE A 273 -18.55 15.58 -24.18
CA ILE A 273 -19.48 14.55 -24.65
C ILE A 273 -19.70 13.54 -23.51
N PRO A 274 -20.97 13.32 -23.09
CA PRO A 274 -21.26 12.56 -21.87
C PRO A 274 -21.10 11.05 -22.02
N VAL A 275 -21.50 10.51 -23.18
CA VAL A 275 -21.47 9.07 -23.49
C VAL A 275 -21.07 8.87 -24.95
N ASP A 276 -20.64 7.65 -25.32
CA ASP A 276 -20.36 7.36 -26.73
C ASP A 276 -21.63 7.39 -27.55
N GLY A 277 -21.54 7.98 -28.73
CA GLY A 277 -22.70 8.15 -29.60
C GLY A 277 -22.35 8.32 -31.06
N VAL A 278 -23.41 8.51 -31.85
CA VAL A 278 -23.32 8.86 -33.28
C VAL A 278 -24.05 10.19 -33.49
N VAL A 279 -23.47 11.11 -34.22
CA VAL A 279 -24.07 12.39 -34.57
C VAL A 279 -25.28 12.14 -35.49
N ILE A 280 -26.47 12.62 -35.11
CA ILE A 280 -27.70 12.50 -35.89
C ILE A 280 -28.13 13.83 -36.51
N GLU A 281 -27.65 14.96 -35.97
CA GLU A 281 -27.96 16.31 -36.48
C GLU A 281 -26.82 17.26 -36.09
N GLY A 282 -26.41 18.10 -37.04
CA GLY A 282 -25.39 19.13 -36.84
C GLY A 282 -24.00 18.70 -37.27
N ASN A 283 -23.08 19.65 -37.22
CA ASN A 283 -21.65 19.45 -37.49
C ASN A 283 -20.83 20.23 -36.48
N THR A 284 -19.67 19.70 -36.15
CA THR A 284 -18.75 20.30 -35.15
C THR A 284 -17.34 19.83 -35.33
N ALA A 285 -16.40 20.50 -34.66
CA ALA A 285 -15.05 19.98 -34.43
C ALA A 285 -14.92 19.48 -32.96
N VAL A 286 -14.44 18.26 -32.79
CA VAL A 286 -14.29 17.62 -31.47
C VAL A 286 -12.80 17.47 -31.14
N ASN A 287 -12.40 17.97 -29.99
CA ASN A 287 -11.05 17.75 -29.45
C ASN A 287 -11.02 16.39 -28.74
N GLU A 288 -10.32 15.44 -29.35
CA GLU A 288 -10.15 14.07 -28.85
C GLU A 288 -8.81 13.86 -28.13
N SER A 289 -8.05 14.93 -27.85
CA SER A 289 -6.69 14.85 -27.29
C SER A 289 -6.61 14.11 -25.94
N ALA A 290 -7.68 14.15 -25.18
CA ALA A 290 -7.78 13.44 -23.91
C ALA A 290 -7.71 11.89 -24.05
N LEU A 291 -8.14 11.37 -25.20
CA LEU A 291 -8.18 9.93 -25.51
C LEU A 291 -7.05 9.51 -26.48
N THR A 292 -6.76 10.32 -27.48
CA THR A 292 -5.83 10.00 -28.58
C THR A 292 -4.45 10.61 -28.38
N GLY A 293 -4.34 11.67 -27.59
CA GLY A 293 -3.12 12.48 -27.44
C GLY A 293 -2.92 13.50 -28.56
N GLU A 294 -3.76 13.50 -29.62
CA GLU A 294 -3.67 14.42 -30.75
C GLU A 294 -4.42 15.73 -30.45
N SER A 295 -3.71 16.87 -30.50
CA SER A 295 -4.30 18.18 -30.12
C SER A 295 -5.12 18.84 -31.23
N ILE A 296 -5.14 18.28 -32.42
CA ILE A 296 -5.88 18.87 -33.57
C ILE A 296 -7.34 18.37 -33.45
N PRO A 297 -8.33 19.31 -33.38
CA PRO A 297 -9.74 18.91 -33.38
C PRO A 297 -10.12 18.19 -34.68
N VAL A 298 -10.96 17.17 -34.55
CA VAL A 298 -11.46 16.36 -35.67
C VAL A 298 -12.86 16.82 -36.03
N ASP A 299 -13.08 17.14 -37.30
CA ASP A 299 -14.42 17.49 -37.80
C ASP A 299 -15.35 16.28 -37.74
N LYS A 300 -16.56 16.48 -37.22
CA LYS A 300 -17.63 15.49 -37.10
C LYS A 300 -18.88 16.00 -37.74
N GLN A 301 -19.50 15.13 -38.53
CA GLN A 301 -20.74 15.38 -39.25
C GLN A 301 -21.79 14.26 -38.98
N GLU A 302 -22.95 14.37 -39.52
CA GLU A 302 -23.99 13.35 -39.38
C GLU A 302 -23.48 11.97 -39.80
N GLY A 303 -23.70 10.97 -38.92
CA GLY A 303 -23.20 9.60 -39.09
C GLY A 303 -21.84 9.31 -38.42
N ASP A 304 -21.09 10.33 -38.01
CA ASP A 304 -19.82 10.14 -37.37
C ASP A 304 -19.93 9.74 -35.90
N GLN A 305 -18.99 8.92 -35.43
CA GLN A 305 -18.92 8.52 -34.03
C GLN A 305 -18.25 9.60 -33.17
N VAL A 306 -18.78 9.78 -31.97
CA VAL A 306 -18.22 10.61 -30.93
C VAL A 306 -18.01 9.80 -29.65
N SER A 307 -16.95 10.11 -28.92
CA SER A 307 -16.53 9.36 -27.72
C SER A 307 -16.77 10.18 -26.45
N ALA A 308 -17.14 9.50 -25.37
CA ALA A 308 -17.26 10.10 -24.04
C ALA A 308 -15.95 10.79 -23.62
N ALA A 309 -16.07 11.87 -22.85
CA ALA A 309 -14.96 12.69 -22.34
C ALA A 309 -14.15 13.47 -23.39
N THR A 310 -14.58 13.53 -24.64
CA THR A 310 -14.04 14.43 -25.64
C THR A 310 -14.78 15.78 -25.61
N LEU A 311 -14.09 16.85 -26.01
CA LEU A 311 -14.62 18.23 -25.89
C LEU A 311 -15.19 18.69 -27.23
N ASN A 312 -16.45 19.07 -27.24
CA ASN A 312 -17.05 19.76 -28.38
C ASN A 312 -16.56 21.20 -28.47
N THR A 313 -15.90 21.59 -29.57
CA THR A 313 -15.24 22.91 -29.66
C THR A 313 -16.05 23.98 -30.40
N SER A 314 -16.96 23.62 -31.30
CA SER A 314 -17.55 24.62 -32.18
C SER A 314 -19.06 24.54 -32.35
N GLY A 315 -19.61 23.47 -32.89
CA GLY A 315 -21.03 23.37 -33.30
C GLY A 315 -21.94 22.84 -32.20
N TYR A 316 -23.24 23.04 -32.41
CA TYR A 316 -24.32 22.36 -31.66
C TYR A 316 -24.60 21.04 -32.37
N ILE A 317 -24.57 19.94 -31.65
CA ILE A 317 -24.84 18.60 -32.18
C ILE A 317 -25.85 17.86 -31.35
N LYS A 318 -26.70 17.05 -32.02
CA LYS A 318 -27.52 16.02 -31.42
C LYS A 318 -26.89 14.66 -31.72
N CYS A 319 -26.71 13.83 -30.69
CA CYS A 319 -26.13 12.52 -30.83
C CYS A 319 -27.06 11.45 -30.27
N ARG A 320 -27.03 10.24 -30.83
CA ARG A 320 -27.72 9.07 -30.29
C ARG A 320 -26.70 8.24 -29.51
N ALA A 321 -27.01 7.94 -28.25
CA ALA A 321 -26.17 7.13 -27.39
C ALA A 321 -26.05 5.69 -27.94
N THR A 322 -24.82 5.23 -28.11
CA THR A 322 -24.49 3.87 -28.58
C THR A 322 -23.94 2.99 -27.49
N ARG A 323 -23.10 3.56 -26.59
CA ARG A 323 -22.53 2.89 -25.42
C ARG A 323 -22.62 3.81 -24.23
N VAL A 324 -23.06 3.26 -23.10
CA VAL A 324 -23.32 4.00 -21.86
C VAL A 324 -22.66 3.32 -20.66
N GLY A 325 -22.45 4.04 -19.58
CA GLY A 325 -21.90 3.50 -18.32
C GLY A 325 -20.52 2.84 -18.47
N GLU A 326 -20.42 1.59 -18.05
CA GLU A 326 -19.16 0.82 -18.09
C GLU A 326 -18.72 0.44 -19.51
N ASP A 327 -19.64 0.48 -20.49
CA ASP A 327 -19.34 0.13 -21.89
C ASP A 327 -18.76 1.28 -22.71
N THR A 328 -18.70 2.49 -22.17
CA THR A 328 -18.10 3.64 -22.87
C THR A 328 -16.63 3.43 -23.14
N THR A 329 -16.12 4.06 -24.20
CA THR A 329 -14.70 4.03 -24.58
C THR A 329 -13.80 4.49 -23.43
N LEU A 330 -14.17 5.56 -22.70
CA LEU A 330 -13.44 6.04 -21.54
C LEU A 330 -13.41 4.99 -20.42
N SER A 331 -14.56 4.39 -20.07
CA SER A 331 -14.63 3.37 -19.01
C SER A 331 -13.76 2.17 -19.34
N LYS A 332 -13.75 1.72 -20.60
CA LYS A 332 -12.87 0.63 -21.05
C LYS A 332 -11.38 0.97 -20.98
N ILE A 333 -11.00 2.21 -21.32
CA ILE A 333 -9.61 2.68 -21.17
C ILE A 333 -9.23 2.69 -19.69
N ILE A 334 -10.06 3.25 -18.80
CA ILE A 334 -9.83 3.26 -17.36
C ILE A 334 -9.67 1.84 -16.84
N GLN A 335 -10.54 0.90 -17.27
CA GLN A 335 -10.47 -0.49 -16.89
C GLN A 335 -9.18 -1.15 -17.38
N MET A 336 -8.81 -0.97 -18.66
CA MET A 336 -7.54 -1.52 -19.20
C MET A 336 -6.32 -0.99 -18.46
N VAL A 337 -6.27 0.30 -18.14
CA VAL A 337 -5.15 0.89 -17.39
C VAL A 337 -5.15 0.38 -15.95
N SER A 338 -6.31 0.25 -15.33
CA SER A 338 -6.48 -0.33 -13.99
C SER A 338 -6.02 -1.79 -13.96
N ASP A 339 -6.43 -2.58 -14.95
CA ASP A 339 -6.05 -4.00 -15.07
C ASP A 339 -4.55 -4.15 -15.37
N ALA A 340 -3.99 -3.31 -16.23
CA ALA A 340 -2.55 -3.27 -16.48
C ALA A 340 -1.76 -2.90 -15.22
N ALA A 341 -2.23 -1.90 -14.47
CA ALA A 341 -1.64 -1.50 -13.18
C ALA A 341 -1.84 -2.58 -12.10
N ALA A 342 -2.93 -3.33 -12.16
CA ALA A 342 -3.23 -4.44 -11.27
C ALA A 342 -2.49 -5.72 -11.64
N THR A 343 -2.21 -5.92 -12.95
CA THR A 343 -1.47 -7.09 -13.43
C THR A 343 -0.03 -6.93 -13.00
N LYS A 344 0.36 -7.67 -11.97
CA LYS A 344 1.77 -7.72 -11.57
C LYS A 344 2.62 -8.15 -12.75
N ALA A 345 3.65 -7.37 -13.05
CA ALA A 345 4.71 -7.82 -13.93
C ALA A 345 5.20 -9.21 -13.45
N PRO A 346 5.53 -10.15 -14.35
CA PRO A 346 6.04 -11.48 -13.97
C PRO A 346 7.15 -11.44 -12.92
N ILE A 347 7.97 -10.40 -12.95
CA ILE A 347 9.02 -10.10 -11.97
C ILE A 347 8.46 -9.90 -10.54
N ALA A 348 7.31 -9.24 -10.37
CA ALA A 348 6.73 -9.05 -9.05
C ALA A 348 6.20 -10.37 -8.45
N LYS A 349 5.63 -11.25 -9.28
CA LYS A 349 5.23 -12.61 -8.85
C LYS A 349 6.43 -13.44 -8.40
N ILE A 350 7.57 -13.31 -9.09
CA ILE A 350 8.83 -13.97 -8.70
C ILE A 350 9.36 -13.42 -7.39
N ALA A 351 9.35 -12.09 -7.21
CA ALA A 351 9.79 -11.45 -5.98
C ALA A 351 8.94 -11.89 -4.76
N ASP A 352 7.62 -12.04 -4.93
CA ASP A 352 6.73 -12.54 -3.88
C ASP A 352 7.02 -14.01 -3.52
N LYS A 353 7.22 -14.86 -4.53
CA LYS A 353 7.59 -16.27 -4.32
C LYS A 353 8.96 -16.40 -3.63
N VAL A 354 9.91 -15.56 -4.02
CA VAL A 354 11.23 -15.49 -3.39
C VAL A 354 11.09 -15.02 -1.93
N SER A 355 10.28 -14.02 -1.63
CA SER A 355 10.06 -13.53 -0.26
C SER A 355 9.51 -14.62 0.66
N GLY A 356 8.63 -15.49 0.17
CA GLY A 356 8.08 -16.63 0.93
C GLY A 356 9.12 -17.67 1.35
N VAL A 357 10.22 -17.79 0.61
CA VAL A 357 11.36 -18.67 0.95
C VAL A 357 12.46 -17.89 1.67
N PHE A 358 12.66 -16.64 1.28
CA PHE A 358 13.72 -15.78 1.78
C PHE A 358 13.58 -15.48 3.28
N VAL A 359 12.37 -15.12 3.73
CA VAL A 359 12.15 -14.77 5.15
C VAL A 359 12.45 -15.94 6.09
N PRO A 360 11.94 -17.18 5.88
CA PRO A 360 12.36 -18.34 6.66
C PRO A 360 13.87 -18.62 6.59
N ALA A 361 14.48 -18.50 5.40
CA ALA A 361 15.91 -18.71 5.25
C ALA A 361 16.73 -17.70 6.07
N VAL A 362 16.38 -16.43 6.06
CA VAL A 362 17.03 -15.39 6.87
C VAL A 362 16.90 -15.66 8.36
N ILE A 363 15.72 -16.08 8.83
CA ILE A 363 15.50 -16.45 10.23
C ILE A 363 16.42 -17.62 10.63
N ILE A 364 16.53 -18.64 9.78
CA ILE A 364 17.41 -19.79 10.01
C ILE A 364 18.87 -19.33 10.07
N ILE A 365 19.33 -18.49 9.13
CA ILE A 365 20.69 -17.95 9.13
C ILE A 365 20.97 -17.14 10.40
N ALA A 366 20.03 -16.32 10.84
CA ALA A 366 20.17 -15.56 12.08
C ALA A 366 20.32 -16.47 13.29
N VAL A 367 19.51 -17.52 13.41
CA VAL A 367 19.60 -18.52 14.48
C VAL A 367 20.95 -19.25 14.42
N ILE A 368 21.37 -19.70 13.24
CA ILE A 368 22.70 -20.34 13.06
C ILE A 368 23.81 -19.38 13.49
N THR A 369 23.74 -18.11 13.10
CA THR A 369 24.74 -17.10 13.49
C THR A 369 24.81 -16.97 15.01
N ILE A 370 23.68 -16.89 15.71
CA ILE A 370 23.64 -16.84 17.17
C ILE A 370 24.33 -18.09 17.77
N VAL A 371 23.93 -19.28 17.31
CA VAL A 371 24.46 -20.55 17.82
C VAL A 371 25.98 -20.64 17.59
N VAL A 372 26.47 -20.28 16.40
CA VAL A 372 27.90 -20.31 16.08
C VAL A 372 28.70 -19.41 17.01
N TRP A 373 28.26 -18.18 17.27
CA TRP A 373 28.95 -17.26 18.17
C TRP A 373 28.94 -17.74 19.62
N LEU A 374 27.84 -18.36 20.07
CA LEU A 374 27.79 -18.97 21.41
C LEU A 374 28.76 -20.15 21.52
N LEU A 375 28.84 -21.00 20.48
CA LEU A 375 29.81 -22.11 20.45
C LEU A 375 31.29 -21.61 20.41
N CYS A 376 31.52 -20.44 19.83
CA CYS A 376 32.81 -19.77 19.85
C CYS A 376 33.17 -19.12 21.23
N GLY A 377 32.30 -19.30 22.23
CA GLY A 377 32.52 -18.79 23.59
C GLY A 377 32.29 -17.28 23.74
N LYS A 378 31.54 -16.66 22.86
CA LYS A 378 31.14 -15.25 22.98
C LYS A 378 29.87 -15.12 23.83
N ASP A 379 29.75 -13.96 24.50
CA ASP A 379 28.59 -13.65 25.32
C ASP A 379 27.27 -13.63 24.52
N LEU A 380 26.18 -13.89 25.23
CA LEU A 380 24.86 -13.93 24.64
C LEU A 380 24.47 -12.59 23.96
N GLY A 381 24.87 -11.45 24.58
CA GLY A 381 24.62 -10.12 24.00
C GLY A 381 25.30 -9.93 22.65
N PHE A 382 26.58 -10.30 22.56
CA PHE A 382 27.32 -10.25 21.30
C PHE A 382 26.69 -11.16 20.23
N ALA A 383 26.32 -12.41 20.58
CA ALA A 383 25.72 -13.35 19.66
C ALA A 383 24.37 -12.87 19.15
N LEU A 384 23.50 -12.35 20.03
CA LEU A 384 22.20 -11.77 19.67
C LEU A 384 22.35 -10.55 18.77
N ALA A 385 23.27 -9.64 19.06
CA ALA A 385 23.53 -8.46 18.21
C ALA A 385 23.85 -8.87 16.76
N ARG A 386 24.67 -9.92 16.56
CA ARG A 386 25.01 -10.44 15.23
C ARG A 386 23.82 -11.10 14.55
N GLY A 387 23.00 -11.86 15.27
CA GLY A 387 21.77 -12.43 14.75
C GLY A 387 20.74 -11.36 14.34
N ILE A 388 20.58 -10.33 15.18
CA ILE A 388 19.72 -9.17 14.88
C ILE A 388 20.23 -8.44 13.63
N SER A 389 21.53 -8.24 13.51
CA SER A 389 22.14 -7.62 12.31
C SER A 389 21.81 -8.39 11.03
N VAL A 390 21.84 -9.72 11.08
CA VAL A 390 21.42 -10.57 9.93
C VAL A 390 19.96 -10.31 9.56
N LEU A 391 19.05 -10.25 10.54
CA LEU A 391 17.63 -9.98 10.28
C LEU A 391 17.42 -8.59 9.64
N VAL A 392 18.14 -7.58 10.10
CA VAL A 392 18.00 -6.19 9.64
C VAL A 392 18.57 -5.98 8.25
N ILE A 393 19.82 -6.43 8.01
CA ILE A 393 20.51 -6.27 6.72
C ILE A 393 19.75 -7.01 5.61
N SER A 394 19.13 -8.13 5.94
CA SER A 394 18.38 -8.92 4.99
C SER A 394 17.00 -8.34 4.63
N CYS A 395 16.64 -7.14 5.12
CA CYS A 395 15.38 -6.50 4.72
C CYS A 395 15.46 -6.04 3.25
N PRO A 396 14.61 -6.54 2.34
CA PRO A 396 14.61 -6.16 0.93
C PRO A 396 13.97 -4.79 0.66
N CYS A 397 13.88 -3.92 1.66
CA CYS A 397 13.18 -2.63 1.59
C CYS A 397 13.73 -1.71 0.49
N ALA A 398 15.05 -1.72 0.28
CA ALA A 398 15.72 -0.92 -0.76
C ALA A 398 15.53 -1.50 -2.17
N VAL A 399 15.47 -2.84 -2.30
CA VAL A 399 15.32 -3.53 -3.60
C VAL A 399 13.89 -3.35 -4.14
N SER A 400 12.89 -3.36 -3.25
CA SER A 400 11.48 -3.14 -3.61
C SER A 400 11.24 -1.77 -4.27
N TYR A 401 12.01 -0.75 -3.86
CA TYR A 401 11.88 0.62 -4.35
C TYR A 401 12.45 0.81 -5.77
N THR A 402 13.62 0.24 -6.06
CA THR A 402 14.28 0.41 -7.36
C THR A 402 13.54 -0.26 -8.53
N HIS A 403 12.78 -1.32 -8.27
CA HIS A 403 11.97 -2.02 -9.28
C HIS A 403 10.57 -1.42 -9.51
N LEU A 404 10.09 -0.54 -8.62
CA LEU A 404 8.81 0.16 -8.77
C LEU A 404 8.94 1.51 -9.48
N THR A 405 10.16 2.02 -9.65
CA THR A 405 10.44 3.33 -10.25
C THR A 405 11.00 3.26 -11.68
N LEU A 406 11.23 2.06 -12.20
CA LEU A 406 11.54 1.76 -13.58
C LEU A 406 10.31 1.19 -14.29
#